data_af0b8a58a9bb27e7dba8f133c95fdf95
#
_entry.id   af0b8a58a9bb27e7dba8f133c95fdf95
#
_cell.length_a   1.000
_cell.length_b   1.000
_cell.length_c   1.000
_cell.angle_alpha   90.00
_cell.angle_beta   90.00
_cell.angle_gamma   90.00
#
_symmetry.space_group_name_H-M   'P 1'
#
loop_
_entity.id
_entity.type
_entity.pdbx_description
1 polymer ?
#
loop_
_entity_poly.entity_id
_entity_poly.type
_entity_poly.pdbx_seq_one_letter_code
_entity_poly.pdbx_strand_id
1 'polypeptide(L)'
;MSANQGYTSPGIAGSGAIATGLAAVSTTTADTILLARSEASAWRAEEKVVAACAKIEGGEPSRLRVTTDPKDLADCDVIVEAIVEEVGPKGELLRRIAEACPNADLATTTSSLSIAEIAEAAGTPKLYGFHVFNPVPRMKLVEVCIPDGAADSREKALAWCAALGKTAVEVPDEAGFVVNRLLFPYLFDAVRMLERTGMSAGEVDSCMTLGAGLPMGPLALLDFVGLDVAEAIGDALHADSSEPAHRPPGLLVEMVGEGKLGRKSGAGFYEYD
;
A
#
# COMPACT_ATOMS: atom_id res chain seq x y z
N MET A 1 14.36 -17.07 -26.66
CA MET A 1 13.97 -16.97 -25.24
C MET A 1 12.60 -16.31 -25.26
N SER A 2 11.54 -17.04 -24.89
CA SER A 2 10.21 -16.49 -24.76
C SER A 2 10.28 -15.36 -23.72
N ALA A 3 9.88 -14.14 -24.07
CA ALA A 3 9.73 -13.07 -23.10
C ALA A 3 8.79 -13.60 -22.02
N ASN A 4 9.25 -13.66 -20.78
CA ASN A 4 8.42 -14.08 -19.65
C ASN A 4 7.27 -13.09 -19.57
N GLN A 5 6.07 -13.54 -19.95
CA GLN A 5 4.89 -12.70 -19.91
C GLN A 5 4.48 -12.60 -18.45
N GLY A 6 4.39 -11.37 -17.92
CA GLY A 6 3.79 -11.10 -16.63
C GLY A 6 2.33 -11.56 -16.59
N TYR A 7 1.62 -11.22 -15.54
CA TYR A 7 0.20 -11.54 -15.41
C TYR A 7 -0.66 -10.86 -16.48
N THR A 8 -1.67 -11.58 -16.97
CA THR A 8 -2.53 -11.19 -18.09
C THR A 8 -3.99 -11.02 -17.71
N SER A 9 -4.38 -11.49 -16.53
CA SER A 9 -5.75 -11.42 -15.98
C SER A 9 -5.72 -11.08 -14.49
N PRO A 10 -5.32 -9.86 -14.10
CA PRO A 10 -5.21 -9.48 -12.69
C PRO A 10 -6.58 -9.30 -12.04
N GLY A 11 -6.72 -9.88 -10.83
CA GLY A 11 -7.79 -9.59 -9.89
C GLY A 11 -7.28 -8.71 -8.76
N ILE A 12 -8.05 -7.70 -8.35
CA ILE A 12 -7.73 -6.83 -7.22
C ILE A 12 -8.84 -6.92 -6.18
N ALA A 13 -8.53 -7.36 -4.97
CA ALA A 13 -9.51 -7.51 -3.91
C ALA A 13 -9.43 -6.35 -2.91
N GLY A 14 -10.42 -5.48 -2.94
CA GLY A 14 -10.52 -4.27 -2.13
C GLY A 14 -11.21 -3.12 -2.86
N SER A 15 -11.52 -2.03 -2.15
CA SER A 15 -12.20 -0.84 -2.71
C SER A 15 -11.61 0.48 -2.20
N GLY A 16 -10.47 0.41 -1.48
CA GLY A 16 -9.71 1.56 -0.98
C GLY A 16 -8.86 2.23 -2.07
N ALA A 17 -8.08 3.24 -1.67
CA ALA A 17 -7.24 4.03 -2.59
C ALA A 17 -6.17 3.16 -3.29
N ILE A 18 -5.57 2.22 -2.58
CA ILE A 18 -4.58 1.29 -3.15
C ILE A 18 -5.25 0.37 -4.17
N ALA A 19 -6.36 -0.30 -3.80
CA ALA A 19 -7.07 -1.21 -4.68
C ALA A 19 -7.53 -0.52 -5.98
N THR A 20 -8.20 0.63 -5.85
CA THR A 20 -8.72 1.38 -7.02
C THR A 20 -7.60 1.95 -7.87
N GLY A 21 -6.51 2.41 -7.25
CA GLY A 21 -5.33 2.89 -7.96
C GLY A 21 -4.59 1.77 -8.72
N LEU A 22 -4.43 0.60 -8.10
CA LEU A 22 -3.80 -0.56 -8.74
C LEU A 22 -4.68 -1.11 -9.87
N ALA A 23 -6.00 -1.22 -9.65
CA ALA A 23 -6.93 -1.61 -10.71
C ALA A 23 -6.85 -0.68 -11.92
N ALA A 24 -6.85 0.64 -11.70
CA ALA A 24 -6.72 1.62 -12.79
C ALA A 24 -5.40 1.45 -13.57
N VAL A 25 -4.28 1.23 -12.88
CA VAL A 25 -2.99 0.98 -13.56
C VAL A 25 -3.02 -0.34 -14.31
N SER A 26 -3.62 -1.39 -13.74
CA SER A 26 -3.71 -2.71 -14.38
C SER A 26 -4.49 -2.69 -15.70
N THR A 27 -5.51 -1.82 -15.83
CA THR A 27 -6.27 -1.66 -17.10
C THR A 27 -5.42 -1.16 -18.26
N THR A 28 -4.23 -0.61 -18.02
CA THR A 28 -3.32 -0.20 -19.10
C THR A 28 -2.78 -1.39 -19.88
N THR A 29 -2.73 -2.57 -19.27
CA THR A 29 -2.10 -3.76 -19.84
C THR A 29 -3.05 -4.94 -20.04
N ALA A 30 -4.12 -5.06 -19.21
CA ALA A 30 -4.95 -6.26 -19.15
C ALA A 30 -6.40 -5.96 -18.72
N ASP A 31 -7.30 -6.88 -19.06
CA ASP A 31 -8.62 -6.93 -18.45
C ASP A 31 -8.48 -7.21 -16.96
N THR A 32 -9.11 -6.38 -16.14
CA THR A 32 -8.89 -6.34 -14.69
C THR A 32 -10.21 -6.52 -13.96
N ILE A 33 -10.25 -7.40 -12.97
CA ILE A 33 -11.43 -7.60 -12.12
C ILE A 33 -11.17 -6.99 -10.74
N LEU A 34 -12.08 -6.14 -10.26
CA LEU A 34 -12.03 -5.60 -8.92
C LEU A 34 -13.13 -6.21 -8.06
N LEU A 35 -12.74 -6.90 -7.00
CA LEU A 35 -13.64 -7.49 -6.00
C LEU A 35 -13.88 -6.50 -4.86
N ALA A 36 -15.12 -6.08 -4.69
CA ALA A 36 -15.55 -5.23 -3.59
C ALA A 36 -16.42 -6.04 -2.60
N ARG A 37 -16.47 -5.59 -1.34
CA ARG A 37 -17.23 -6.31 -0.29
C ARG A 37 -18.75 -6.18 -0.37
N SER A 38 -19.28 -5.21 -1.13
CA SER A 38 -20.72 -4.92 -1.26
C SER A 38 -20.98 -4.10 -2.51
N GLU A 39 -22.21 -4.12 -3.03
CA GLU A 39 -22.64 -3.33 -4.19
C GLU A 39 -22.35 -1.83 -4.02
N ALA A 40 -22.62 -1.27 -2.84
CA ALA A 40 -22.35 0.12 -2.56
C ALA A 40 -20.85 0.48 -2.62
N SER A 41 -19.96 -0.45 -2.21
CA SER A 41 -18.51 -0.26 -2.34
C SER A 41 -18.03 -0.53 -3.76
N ALA A 42 -18.67 -1.44 -4.48
CA ALA A 42 -18.39 -1.73 -5.89
C ALA A 42 -18.64 -0.49 -6.76
N TRP A 43 -19.81 0.11 -6.64
CA TRP A 43 -20.17 1.32 -7.37
C TRP A 43 -19.18 2.48 -7.13
N ARG A 44 -18.86 2.78 -5.86
CA ARG A 44 -17.87 3.83 -5.52
C ARG A 44 -16.46 3.51 -6.01
N ALA A 45 -16.08 2.23 -6.02
CA ALA A 45 -14.77 1.82 -6.50
C ALA A 45 -14.69 1.97 -8.03
N GLU A 46 -15.74 1.57 -8.75
CA GLU A 46 -15.83 1.72 -10.20
C GLU A 46 -15.68 3.18 -10.62
N GLU A 47 -16.43 4.11 -10.00
CA GLU A 47 -16.30 5.54 -10.26
C GLU A 47 -14.86 6.05 -10.06
N LYS A 48 -14.21 5.62 -8.96
CA LYS A 48 -12.82 6.02 -8.69
C LYS A 48 -11.84 5.47 -9.72
N VAL A 49 -12.00 4.21 -10.13
CA VAL A 49 -11.14 3.60 -11.15
C VAL A 49 -11.32 4.30 -12.49
N VAL A 50 -12.56 4.53 -12.93
CA VAL A 50 -12.87 5.25 -14.18
C VAL A 50 -12.25 6.65 -14.16
N ALA A 51 -12.41 7.39 -13.06
CA ALA A 51 -11.82 8.73 -12.91
C ALA A 51 -10.28 8.70 -12.86
N ALA A 52 -9.68 7.62 -12.36
CA ALA A 52 -8.23 7.44 -12.36
C ALA A 52 -7.71 7.07 -13.75
N CYS A 53 -8.37 6.18 -14.49
CA CYS A 53 -8.03 5.81 -15.87
C CYS A 53 -7.94 7.03 -16.78
N ALA A 54 -8.85 8.00 -16.63
CA ALA A 54 -8.84 9.24 -17.40
C ALA A 54 -7.56 10.11 -17.20
N LYS A 55 -6.77 9.83 -16.16
CA LYS A 55 -5.54 10.55 -15.80
C LYS A 55 -4.26 9.73 -16.00
N ILE A 56 -4.39 8.51 -16.52
CA ILE A 56 -3.29 7.56 -16.74
C ILE A 56 -3.16 7.35 -18.25
N GLU A 57 -1.96 7.51 -18.77
CA GLU A 57 -1.70 7.19 -20.18
C GLU A 57 -1.95 5.69 -20.42
N GLY A 58 -2.81 5.36 -21.39
CA GLY A 58 -3.23 3.98 -21.67
C GLY A 58 -4.25 3.41 -20.69
N GLY A 59 -4.76 4.20 -19.72
CA GLY A 59 -5.83 3.76 -18.82
C GLY A 59 -7.13 3.50 -19.60
N GLU A 60 -7.66 2.28 -19.53
CA GLU A 60 -8.79 1.82 -20.35
C GLU A 60 -9.94 1.33 -19.46
N PRO A 61 -10.94 2.19 -19.15
CA PRO A 61 -12.05 1.81 -18.28
C PRO A 61 -12.87 0.61 -18.77
N SER A 62 -12.92 0.37 -20.09
CA SER A 62 -13.65 -0.76 -20.68
C SER A 62 -13.04 -2.13 -20.33
N ARG A 63 -11.80 -2.16 -19.85
CA ARG A 63 -11.12 -3.35 -19.33
C ARG A 63 -11.40 -3.63 -17.84
N LEU A 64 -12.14 -2.74 -17.17
CA LEU A 64 -12.52 -2.96 -15.77
C LEU A 64 -13.84 -3.72 -15.68
N ARG A 65 -13.85 -4.76 -14.87
CA ARG A 65 -15.08 -5.40 -14.36
C ARG A 65 -15.07 -5.32 -12.83
N VAL A 66 -16.15 -4.87 -12.22
CA VAL A 66 -16.30 -4.85 -10.77
C VAL A 66 -17.30 -5.92 -10.35
N THR A 67 -17.00 -6.62 -9.26
CA THR A 67 -17.83 -7.70 -8.72
C THR A 67 -17.85 -7.70 -7.20
N THR A 68 -18.83 -8.41 -6.63
CA THR A 68 -18.92 -8.71 -5.20
C THR A 68 -18.81 -10.20 -4.91
N ASP A 69 -18.72 -11.05 -5.94
CA ASP A 69 -18.56 -12.50 -5.80
C ASP A 69 -17.10 -12.92 -6.05
N PRO A 70 -16.40 -13.51 -5.06
CA PRO A 70 -15.04 -14.02 -5.26
C PRO A 70 -14.90 -15.05 -6.38
N LYS A 71 -15.96 -15.77 -6.74
CA LYS A 71 -15.93 -16.77 -7.83
C LYS A 71 -15.70 -16.15 -9.20
N ASP A 72 -16.03 -14.89 -9.35
CA ASP A 72 -15.76 -14.14 -10.59
C ASP A 72 -14.26 -13.92 -10.87
N LEU A 73 -13.41 -14.17 -9.87
CA LEU A 73 -11.95 -14.13 -10.01
C LEU A 73 -11.35 -15.47 -10.49
N ALA A 74 -12.15 -16.50 -10.78
CA ALA A 74 -11.66 -17.85 -11.07
C ALA A 74 -10.70 -17.93 -12.27
N ASP A 75 -10.83 -17.03 -13.23
CA ASP A 75 -9.98 -16.94 -14.42
C ASP A 75 -8.80 -15.97 -14.27
N CYS A 76 -8.63 -15.36 -13.09
CA CYS A 76 -7.48 -14.51 -12.81
C CYS A 76 -6.21 -15.36 -12.62
N ASP A 77 -5.09 -14.87 -13.15
CA ASP A 77 -3.76 -15.48 -12.99
C ASP A 77 -2.97 -14.90 -11.80
N VAL A 78 -3.37 -13.74 -11.31
CA VAL A 78 -2.93 -13.14 -10.03
C VAL A 78 -4.09 -12.47 -9.32
N ILE A 79 -4.15 -12.55 -8.00
CA ILE A 79 -5.10 -11.80 -7.19
C ILE A 79 -4.35 -11.06 -6.09
N VAL A 80 -4.47 -9.73 -6.10
CA VAL A 80 -3.81 -8.84 -5.14
C VAL A 80 -4.82 -8.35 -4.12
N GLU A 81 -4.62 -8.71 -2.85
CA GLU A 81 -5.43 -8.23 -1.74
C GLU A 81 -4.98 -6.82 -1.31
N ALA A 82 -5.93 -5.91 -1.15
CA ALA A 82 -5.73 -4.50 -0.76
C ALA A 82 -6.88 -3.99 0.12
N ILE A 83 -7.13 -4.66 1.26
CA ILE A 83 -8.15 -4.27 2.24
C ILE A 83 -7.50 -3.65 3.49
N VAL A 84 -8.23 -3.59 4.62
CA VAL A 84 -7.73 -3.05 5.90
C VAL A 84 -6.47 -3.79 6.38
N GLU A 85 -5.59 -3.07 7.07
CA GLU A 85 -4.28 -3.55 7.49
C GLU A 85 -4.37 -4.35 8.81
N GLU A 86 -4.99 -5.52 8.73
CA GLU A 86 -5.21 -6.46 9.83
C GLU A 86 -5.04 -7.90 9.34
N VAL A 87 -4.27 -8.71 10.06
CA VAL A 87 -3.94 -10.11 9.69
C VAL A 87 -5.20 -10.96 9.52
N GLY A 88 -6.14 -10.88 10.48
CA GLY A 88 -7.35 -11.70 10.46
C GLY A 88 -8.21 -11.47 9.20
N PRO A 89 -8.68 -10.24 8.94
CA PRO A 89 -9.44 -9.92 7.73
C PRO A 89 -8.72 -10.25 6.42
N LYS A 90 -7.41 -9.96 6.32
CA LYS A 90 -6.60 -10.31 5.14
C LYS A 90 -6.53 -11.83 4.94
N GLY A 91 -6.19 -12.57 5.99
CA GLY A 91 -6.12 -14.03 5.96
C GLY A 91 -7.45 -14.68 5.57
N GLU A 92 -8.57 -14.24 6.16
CA GLU A 92 -9.90 -14.77 5.83
C GLU A 92 -10.29 -14.50 4.37
N LEU A 93 -10.03 -13.30 3.85
CA LEU A 93 -10.31 -12.98 2.45
C LEU A 93 -9.45 -13.82 1.51
N LEU A 94 -8.14 -13.89 1.76
CA LEU A 94 -7.20 -14.66 0.94
C LEU A 94 -7.50 -16.16 0.97
N ARG A 95 -7.91 -16.71 2.12
CA ARG A 95 -8.36 -18.11 2.21
C ARG A 95 -9.55 -18.40 1.29
N ARG A 96 -10.58 -17.55 1.33
CA ARG A 96 -11.75 -17.67 0.46
C ARG A 96 -11.40 -17.52 -1.02
N ILE A 97 -10.46 -16.63 -1.35
CA ILE A 97 -9.96 -16.47 -2.71
C ILE A 97 -9.19 -17.71 -3.15
N ALA A 98 -8.30 -18.24 -2.32
CA ALA A 98 -7.53 -19.45 -2.62
C ALA A 98 -8.43 -20.66 -2.91
N GLU A 99 -9.53 -20.81 -2.15
CA GLU A 99 -10.53 -21.87 -2.37
C GLU A 99 -11.27 -21.70 -3.70
N ALA A 100 -11.61 -20.45 -4.08
CA ALA A 100 -12.34 -20.16 -5.31
C ALA A 100 -11.45 -20.14 -6.56
N CYS A 101 -10.17 -19.80 -6.40
CA CYS A 101 -9.22 -19.50 -7.48
C CYS A 101 -7.88 -20.25 -7.25
N PRO A 102 -7.87 -21.60 -7.25
CA PRO A 102 -6.71 -22.40 -6.84
C PRO A 102 -5.47 -22.27 -7.76
N ASN A 103 -5.66 -21.72 -8.96
CA ASN A 103 -4.59 -21.56 -9.95
C ASN A 103 -3.99 -20.14 -9.98
N ALA A 104 -4.59 -19.19 -9.27
CA ALA A 104 -4.08 -17.82 -9.21
C ALA A 104 -2.90 -17.70 -8.24
N ASP A 105 -1.90 -16.93 -8.61
CA ASP A 105 -0.88 -16.46 -7.67
C ASP A 105 -1.52 -15.42 -6.73
N LEU A 106 -1.19 -15.46 -5.44
CA LEU A 106 -1.78 -14.57 -4.44
C LEU A 106 -0.76 -13.54 -3.96
N ALA A 107 -1.19 -12.30 -3.88
CA ALA A 107 -0.38 -11.20 -3.36
C ALA A 107 -1.14 -10.35 -2.33
N THR A 108 -0.42 -9.71 -1.43
CA THR A 108 -0.95 -8.74 -0.48
C THR A 108 -0.24 -7.40 -0.64
N THR A 109 -0.97 -6.30 -0.46
CA THR A 109 -0.40 -4.95 -0.44
C THR A 109 -0.06 -4.47 0.96
N THR A 110 0.09 -5.37 1.92
CA THR A 110 0.46 -5.00 3.29
C THR A 110 1.68 -4.08 3.29
N SER A 111 1.69 -3.13 4.21
CA SER A 111 2.79 -2.17 4.40
C SER A 111 3.56 -2.39 5.70
N SER A 112 2.98 -3.13 6.65
CA SER A 112 3.53 -3.25 8.01
C SER A 112 3.38 -4.64 8.63
N LEU A 113 2.50 -5.50 8.07
CA LEU A 113 2.27 -6.86 8.59
C LEU A 113 3.23 -7.85 7.92
N SER A 114 3.63 -8.88 8.67
CA SER A 114 4.40 -9.99 8.12
C SER A 114 3.59 -10.78 7.09
N ILE A 115 4.19 -11.03 5.94
CA ILE A 115 3.58 -11.85 4.88
C ILE A 115 3.41 -13.28 5.37
N ALA A 116 4.36 -13.78 6.17
CA ALA A 116 4.28 -15.10 6.77
C ALA A 116 3.07 -15.27 7.69
N GLU A 117 2.76 -14.27 8.53
CA GLU A 117 1.57 -14.29 9.41
C GLU A 117 0.27 -14.26 8.60
N ILE A 118 0.20 -13.45 7.55
CA ILE A 118 -0.97 -13.39 6.66
C ILE A 118 -1.12 -14.73 5.91
N ALA A 119 -0.04 -15.31 5.43
CA ALA A 119 -0.03 -16.60 4.74
C ALA A 119 -0.51 -17.74 5.64
N GLU A 120 -0.09 -17.76 6.91
CA GLU A 120 -0.56 -18.71 7.92
C GLU A 120 -2.07 -18.56 8.16
N ALA A 121 -2.55 -17.31 8.37
CA ALA A 121 -3.97 -17.03 8.55
C ALA A 121 -4.82 -17.37 7.32
N ALA A 122 -4.25 -17.25 6.13
CA ALA A 122 -4.87 -17.64 4.86
C ALA A 122 -4.83 -19.15 4.59
N GLY A 123 -3.99 -19.90 5.31
CA GLY A 123 -3.79 -21.33 5.11
C GLY A 123 -3.08 -21.67 3.80
N THR A 124 -2.26 -20.76 3.26
CA THR A 124 -1.50 -20.97 2.02
C THR A 124 -0.10 -20.36 2.12
N PRO A 125 0.96 -21.13 1.78
CA PRO A 125 2.32 -20.61 1.73
C PRO A 125 2.59 -19.81 0.44
N LYS A 126 1.68 -19.83 -0.54
CA LYS A 126 1.84 -19.20 -1.87
C LYS A 126 1.40 -17.75 -1.88
N LEU A 127 1.76 -16.99 -0.86
CA LEU A 127 1.46 -15.56 -0.75
C LEU A 127 2.75 -14.76 -0.84
N TYR A 128 2.75 -13.69 -1.64
CA TYR A 128 3.86 -12.75 -1.72
C TYR A 128 3.41 -11.31 -1.47
N GLY A 129 4.35 -10.44 -1.08
CA GLY A 129 4.14 -9.01 -0.90
C GLY A 129 4.27 -8.27 -2.23
N PHE A 130 3.29 -7.42 -2.52
CA PHE A 130 3.28 -6.51 -3.67
C PHE A 130 2.95 -5.09 -3.19
N HIS A 131 3.90 -4.50 -2.45
CA HIS A 131 3.71 -3.23 -1.77
C HIS A 131 3.83 -2.07 -2.74
N VAL A 132 2.70 -1.46 -3.07
CA VAL A 132 2.58 -0.26 -3.90
C VAL A 132 2.36 0.98 -3.05
N PHE A 133 2.76 2.14 -3.55
CA PHE A 133 2.69 3.41 -2.84
C PHE A 133 1.56 4.29 -3.36
N ASN A 134 0.87 4.97 -2.45
CA ASN A 134 -0.18 5.94 -2.81
C ASN A 134 0.42 7.31 -3.19
N PRO A 135 -0.03 7.94 -4.29
CA PRO A 135 -1.01 7.51 -5.31
C PRO A 135 -0.40 6.49 -6.28
N VAL A 136 -1.02 5.30 -6.39
CA VAL A 136 -0.48 4.18 -7.18
C VAL A 136 -0.14 4.56 -8.63
N PRO A 137 -0.94 5.38 -9.35
CA PRO A 137 -0.58 5.78 -10.71
C PRO A 137 0.70 6.61 -10.82
N ARG A 138 1.08 7.36 -9.78
CA ARG A 138 2.23 8.28 -9.81
C ARG A 138 3.51 7.64 -9.31
N MET A 139 3.39 6.77 -8.32
CA MET A 139 4.54 6.15 -7.68
C MET A 139 5.10 5.04 -8.55
N LYS A 140 6.40 5.06 -8.77
CA LYS A 140 7.08 4.13 -9.69
C LYS A 140 7.57 2.85 -9.00
N LEU A 141 7.81 2.90 -7.70
CA LEU A 141 8.33 1.78 -6.93
C LEU A 141 7.23 0.78 -6.58
N VAL A 142 7.59 -0.50 -6.65
CA VAL A 142 6.90 -1.60 -5.97
C VAL A 142 7.95 -2.36 -5.17
N GLU A 143 7.77 -2.48 -3.87
CA GLU A 143 8.55 -3.41 -3.06
C GLU A 143 7.91 -4.80 -3.18
N VAL A 144 8.68 -5.77 -3.64
CA VAL A 144 8.22 -7.13 -3.88
C VAL A 144 8.91 -8.05 -2.88
N CYS A 145 8.15 -8.66 -1.99
CA CYS A 145 8.67 -9.62 -1.04
C CYS A 145 8.21 -11.02 -1.42
N ILE A 146 9.14 -11.89 -1.77
CA ILE A 146 8.87 -13.25 -2.25
C ILE A 146 9.39 -14.26 -1.21
N PRO A 147 8.54 -14.75 -0.29
CA PRO A 147 8.89 -15.87 0.56
C PRO A 147 9.12 -17.17 -0.25
N ASP A 148 9.87 -18.11 0.32
CA ASP A 148 10.19 -19.38 -0.33
C ASP A 148 8.96 -20.14 -0.85
N GLY A 149 7.85 -20.09 -0.12
CA GLY A 149 6.57 -20.70 -0.53
C GLY A 149 5.95 -20.10 -1.79
N ALA A 150 6.32 -18.89 -2.17
CA ALA A 150 5.84 -18.17 -3.36
C ALA A 150 6.91 -18.00 -4.44
N ALA A 151 8.03 -18.74 -4.37
CA ALA A 151 9.17 -18.60 -5.29
C ALA A 151 8.77 -18.72 -6.78
N ASP A 152 7.79 -19.56 -7.10
CA ASP A 152 7.28 -19.76 -8.47
C ASP A 152 6.62 -18.50 -9.07
N SER A 153 6.13 -17.60 -8.22
CA SER A 153 5.48 -16.34 -8.65
C SER A 153 6.47 -15.21 -8.98
N ARG A 154 7.74 -15.36 -8.57
CA ARG A 154 8.77 -14.31 -8.64
C ARG A 154 8.91 -13.69 -10.03
N GLU A 155 9.18 -14.51 -11.04
CA GLU A 155 9.44 -14.01 -12.40
C GLU A 155 8.23 -13.30 -12.99
N LYS A 156 7.02 -13.84 -12.75
CA LYS A 156 5.77 -13.22 -13.22
C LYS A 156 5.50 -11.88 -12.52
N ALA A 157 5.71 -11.82 -11.18
CA ALA A 157 5.52 -10.59 -10.40
C ALA A 157 6.45 -9.47 -10.87
N LEU A 158 7.73 -9.76 -11.11
CA LEU A 158 8.71 -8.79 -11.63
C LEU A 158 8.36 -8.34 -13.05
N ALA A 159 7.97 -9.28 -13.93
CA ALA A 159 7.56 -8.96 -15.28
C ALA A 159 6.28 -8.09 -15.31
N TRP A 160 5.33 -8.37 -14.41
CA TRP A 160 4.12 -7.57 -14.28
C TRP A 160 4.42 -6.15 -13.79
N CYS A 161 5.30 -5.96 -12.80
CA CYS A 161 5.77 -4.64 -12.40
C CYS A 161 6.29 -3.85 -13.60
N ALA A 162 7.13 -4.46 -14.42
CA ALA A 162 7.67 -3.82 -15.62
C ALA A 162 6.57 -3.47 -16.64
N ALA A 163 5.60 -4.35 -16.87
CA ALA A 163 4.46 -4.12 -17.75
C ALA A 163 3.59 -2.94 -17.28
N LEU A 164 3.43 -2.79 -15.94
CA LEU A 164 2.74 -1.66 -15.33
C LEU A 164 3.56 -0.34 -15.33
N GLY A 165 4.72 -0.32 -15.97
CA GLY A 165 5.62 0.83 -15.99
C GLY A 165 6.21 1.19 -14.62
N LYS A 166 6.36 0.19 -13.74
CA LYS A 166 6.90 0.31 -12.39
C LYS A 166 8.26 -0.35 -12.27
N THR A 167 9.01 0.03 -11.25
CA THR A 167 10.29 -0.56 -10.88
C THR A 167 10.07 -1.45 -9.67
N ALA A 168 10.32 -2.74 -9.81
CA ALA A 168 10.31 -3.68 -8.71
C ALA A 168 11.65 -3.67 -7.97
N VAL A 169 11.60 -3.68 -6.66
CA VAL A 169 12.75 -3.94 -5.78
C VAL A 169 12.37 -5.09 -4.86
N GLU A 170 13.16 -6.16 -4.88
CA GLU A 170 12.94 -7.28 -3.97
C GLU A 170 13.44 -6.93 -2.57
N VAL A 171 12.60 -7.20 -1.58
CA VAL A 171 12.83 -6.83 -0.18
C VAL A 171 12.57 -8.02 0.75
N PRO A 172 13.19 -8.07 1.95
CA PRO A 172 12.89 -9.08 2.96
C PRO A 172 11.49 -8.88 3.57
N ASP A 173 10.94 -9.96 4.20
CA ASP A 173 9.70 -9.89 4.99
C ASP A 173 10.02 -9.29 6.38
N GLU A 174 10.11 -7.98 6.43
CA GLU A 174 10.28 -7.20 7.65
C GLU A 174 9.21 -6.11 7.71
N ALA A 175 8.71 -5.79 8.89
CA ALA A 175 7.71 -4.73 9.06
C ALA A 175 8.17 -3.42 8.44
N GLY A 176 7.34 -2.81 7.58
CA GLY A 176 7.65 -1.56 6.88
C GLY A 176 8.59 -1.71 5.69
N PHE A 177 9.02 -2.93 5.36
CA PHE A 177 9.97 -3.23 4.28
C PHE A 177 11.19 -2.29 4.31
N VAL A 178 11.47 -1.58 3.23
CA VAL A 178 12.59 -0.63 3.17
C VAL A 178 12.10 0.81 3.34
N VAL A 179 11.09 1.22 2.57
CA VAL A 179 10.68 2.64 2.55
C VAL A 179 10.14 3.07 3.91
N ASN A 180 9.14 2.37 4.45
CA ASN A 180 8.53 2.76 5.72
C ASN A 180 9.52 2.60 6.87
N ARG A 181 10.32 1.53 6.86
CA ARG A 181 11.32 1.26 7.91
C ARG A 181 12.40 2.34 8.02
N LEU A 182 12.76 2.99 6.92
CA LEU A 182 13.72 4.10 6.93
C LEU A 182 13.06 5.47 7.06
N LEU A 183 11.89 5.65 6.45
CA LEU A 183 11.23 6.94 6.39
C LEU A 183 10.61 7.34 7.74
N PHE A 184 9.85 6.44 8.39
CA PHE A 184 9.12 6.82 9.60
C PHE A 184 10.01 7.19 10.79
N PRO A 185 11.13 6.49 11.10
CA PRO A 185 12.08 6.96 12.11
C PRO A 185 12.62 8.37 11.82
N TYR A 186 12.92 8.67 10.56
CA TYR A 186 13.33 10.02 10.16
C TYR A 186 12.22 11.06 10.41
N LEU A 187 10.97 10.75 10.03
CA LEU A 187 9.83 11.64 10.27
C LEU A 187 9.57 11.83 11.78
N PHE A 188 9.68 10.78 12.56
CA PHE A 188 9.52 10.82 14.02
C PHE A 188 10.63 11.63 14.71
N ASP A 189 11.86 11.58 14.18
CA ASP A 189 12.94 12.43 14.71
C ASP A 189 12.68 13.91 14.44
N ALA A 190 12.00 14.27 13.35
CA ALA A 190 11.57 15.65 13.12
C ALA A 190 10.54 16.09 14.17
N VAL A 191 9.56 15.23 14.54
CA VAL A 191 8.61 15.52 15.61
C VAL A 191 9.32 15.64 16.97
N ARG A 192 10.22 14.71 17.31
CA ARG A 192 11.03 14.79 18.54
C ARG A 192 11.88 16.07 18.59
N MET A 193 12.28 16.59 17.44
CA MET A 193 12.99 17.88 17.38
C MET A 193 12.08 19.04 17.80
N LEU A 194 10.81 19.07 17.39
CA LEU A 194 9.84 20.08 17.87
C LEU A 194 9.69 20.00 19.39
N GLU A 195 9.44 18.78 19.94
CA GLU A 195 9.29 18.56 21.37
C GLU A 195 10.47 19.08 22.19
N ARG A 196 11.69 18.86 21.69
CA ARG A 196 12.92 19.20 22.40
C ARG A 196 13.31 20.67 22.27
N THR A 197 13.05 21.31 21.11
CA THR A 197 13.63 22.62 20.80
C THR A 197 12.63 23.76 20.82
N GLY A 198 11.33 23.47 20.72
CA GLY A 198 10.28 24.46 20.57
C GLY A 198 10.26 25.15 19.19
N MET A 199 10.99 24.65 18.20
CA MET A 199 10.91 25.13 16.82
C MET A 199 9.51 24.91 16.26
N SER A 200 9.09 25.75 15.34
CA SER A 200 7.84 25.52 14.59
C SER A 200 8.01 24.47 13.49
N ALA A 201 6.90 23.84 13.08
CA ALA A 201 6.88 22.89 11.98
C ALA A 201 7.46 23.50 10.69
N GLY A 202 7.12 24.77 10.40
CA GLY A 202 7.60 25.46 9.21
C GLY A 202 9.12 25.70 9.21
N GLU A 203 9.73 25.93 10.37
CA GLU A 203 11.19 26.11 10.48
C GLU A 203 11.92 24.79 10.22
N VAL A 204 11.46 23.67 10.81
CA VAL A 204 12.06 22.35 10.59
C VAL A 204 11.90 21.95 9.12
N ASP A 205 10.69 22.08 8.56
CA ASP A 205 10.44 21.76 7.16
C ASP A 205 11.26 22.61 6.18
N SER A 206 11.44 23.91 6.49
CA SER A 206 12.30 24.79 5.70
C SER A 206 13.76 24.35 5.71
N CYS A 207 14.29 23.94 6.86
CA CYS A 207 15.63 23.39 6.94
C CYS A 207 15.81 22.17 6.04
N MET A 208 14.84 21.27 6.05
CA MET A 208 14.91 20.03 5.28
C MET A 208 14.68 20.22 3.78
N THR A 209 13.76 21.11 3.41
CA THR A 209 13.53 21.41 1.98
C THR A 209 14.64 22.24 1.37
N LEU A 210 15.10 23.31 2.03
CA LEU A 210 16.10 24.21 1.49
C LEU A 210 17.55 23.73 1.73
N GLY A 211 17.80 23.07 2.87
CA GLY A 211 19.14 22.62 3.23
C GLY A 211 19.47 21.21 2.72
N ALA A 212 18.52 20.28 2.78
CA ALA A 212 18.69 18.90 2.32
C ALA A 212 18.11 18.62 0.93
N GLY A 213 17.41 19.59 0.33
CA GLY A 213 16.84 19.46 -1.02
C GLY A 213 15.64 18.51 -1.11
N LEU A 214 14.95 18.25 0.01
CA LEU A 214 13.78 17.37 -0.02
C LEU A 214 12.60 18.07 -0.70
N PRO A 215 11.78 17.33 -1.48
CA PRO A 215 10.62 17.91 -2.19
C PRO A 215 9.51 18.37 -1.25
N MET A 216 9.47 17.83 -0.02
CA MET A 216 8.50 18.15 1.03
C MET A 216 9.19 17.99 2.39
N GLY A 217 8.89 18.90 3.32
CA GLY A 217 9.41 18.77 4.68
C GLY A 217 8.77 17.61 5.45
N PRO A 218 9.44 17.10 6.49
CA PRO A 218 9.00 15.90 7.21
C PRO A 218 7.63 16.05 7.89
N LEU A 219 7.31 17.24 8.43
CA LEU A 219 6.06 17.45 9.14
C LEU A 219 4.88 17.63 8.16
N ALA A 220 5.11 18.34 7.05
CA ALA A 220 4.14 18.40 5.96
C ALA A 220 3.89 17.03 5.31
N LEU A 221 4.91 16.16 5.27
CA LEU A 221 4.77 14.79 4.78
C LEU A 221 3.96 13.93 5.75
N LEU A 222 4.15 14.06 7.06
CA LEU A 222 3.31 13.39 8.06
C LEU A 222 1.84 13.78 7.91
N ASP A 223 1.55 15.07 7.76
CA ASP A 223 0.19 15.56 7.53
C ASP A 223 -0.41 15.06 6.20
N PHE A 224 0.42 14.89 5.18
CA PHE A 224 0.00 14.35 3.89
C PHE A 224 -0.33 12.84 3.97
N VAL A 225 0.47 12.07 4.70
CA VAL A 225 0.24 10.63 4.93
C VAL A 225 -0.97 10.41 5.84
N GLY A 226 -1.09 11.22 6.87
CA GLY A 226 -2.06 11.11 7.96
C GLY A 226 -1.38 10.61 9.23
N LEU A 227 -1.60 11.36 10.34
CA LEU A 227 -0.90 11.10 11.61
C LEU A 227 -1.30 9.77 12.24
N ASP A 228 -2.56 9.36 12.12
CA ASP A 228 -3.05 8.04 12.54
C ASP A 228 -2.43 6.89 11.75
N VAL A 229 -2.21 7.08 10.45
CA VAL A 229 -1.49 6.09 9.62
C VAL A 229 -0.02 6.03 10.05
N ALA A 230 0.60 7.17 10.33
CA ALA A 230 1.97 7.24 10.81
C ALA A 230 2.14 6.57 12.19
N GLU A 231 1.18 6.79 13.10
CA GLU A 231 1.15 6.13 14.41
C GLU A 231 1.07 4.60 14.25
N ALA A 232 0.10 4.10 13.47
CA ALA A 232 -0.06 2.67 13.24
C ALA A 232 1.18 1.99 12.63
N ILE A 233 1.83 2.67 11.67
CA ILE A 233 3.10 2.18 11.09
C ILE A 233 4.20 2.16 12.14
N GLY A 234 4.33 3.22 12.93
CA GLY A 234 5.33 3.28 14.01
C GLY A 234 5.14 2.19 15.05
N ASP A 235 3.90 1.94 15.46
CA ASP A 235 3.58 0.86 16.39
C ASP A 235 3.96 -0.51 15.83
N ALA A 236 3.65 -0.78 14.57
CA ALA A 236 4.03 -2.03 13.91
C ALA A 236 5.55 -2.18 13.81
N LEU A 237 6.27 -1.13 13.39
CA LEU A 237 7.73 -1.12 13.33
C LEU A 237 8.37 -1.34 14.70
N HIS A 238 7.81 -0.71 15.75
CA HIS A 238 8.33 -0.86 17.11
C HIS A 238 8.02 -2.23 17.70
N ALA A 239 6.86 -2.79 17.43
CA ALA A 239 6.51 -4.15 17.83
C ALA A 239 7.45 -5.20 17.22
N ASP A 240 7.85 -5.04 15.98
CA ASP A 240 8.77 -5.93 15.26
C ASP A 240 10.22 -5.80 15.77
N SER A 241 10.72 -4.56 15.88
CA SER A 241 12.16 -4.31 16.10
C SER A 241 12.54 -4.01 17.56
N SER A 242 11.60 -3.55 18.36
CA SER A 242 11.81 -2.96 19.70
C SER A 242 12.74 -1.74 19.71
N GLU A 243 13.09 -1.19 18.54
CA GLU A 243 13.96 -0.01 18.41
C GLU A 243 13.22 1.26 18.87
N PRO A 244 13.80 2.06 19.81
CA PRO A 244 13.15 3.28 20.30
C PRO A 244 12.86 4.32 19.20
N ALA A 245 13.65 4.33 18.14
CA ALA A 245 13.48 5.26 17.00
C ALA A 245 12.18 4.98 16.23
N HIS A 246 11.71 3.74 16.22
CA HIS A 246 10.49 3.33 15.54
C HIS A 246 9.21 3.71 16.30
N ARG A 247 9.32 3.94 17.62
CA ARG A 247 8.16 4.27 18.44
C ARG A 247 7.59 5.64 18.06
N PRO A 248 6.26 5.78 17.87
CA PRO A 248 5.63 7.07 17.65
C PRO A 248 5.98 8.09 18.75
N PRO A 249 6.33 9.35 18.41
CA PRO A 249 6.57 10.40 19.39
C PRO A 249 5.32 10.78 20.17
N GLY A 250 5.49 11.25 21.41
CA GLY A 250 4.39 11.62 22.30
C GLY A 250 3.47 12.68 21.69
N LEU A 251 4.04 13.72 21.09
CA LEU A 251 3.28 14.79 20.44
C LEU A 251 2.40 14.25 19.29
N LEU A 252 2.91 13.31 18.49
CA LEU A 252 2.13 12.71 17.40
C LEU A 252 0.93 11.93 17.93
N VAL A 253 1.13 11.10 18.97
CA VAL A 253 0.06 10.33 19.62
C VAL A 253 -1.00 11.25 20.24
N GLU A 254 -0.57 12.35 20.89
CA GLU A 254 -1.48 13.37 21.46
C GLU A 254 -2.34 14.00 20.35
N MET A 255 -1.72 14.42 19.24
CA MET A 255 -2.42 15.01 18.10
C MET A 255 -3.46 14.05 17.49
N VAL A 256 -3.13 12.77 17.35
CA VAL A 256 -4.08 11.75 16.87
C VAL A 256 -5.24 11.60 17.85
N GLY A 257 -4.97 11.57 19.16
CA GLY A 257 -6.00 11.53 20.20
C GLY A 257 -6.94 12.74 20.20
N GLU A 258 -6.47 13.91 19.74
CA GLU A 258 -7.26 15.13 19.55
C GLU A 258 -8.02 15.17 18.21
N GLY A 259 -7.85 14.17 17.33
CA GLY A 259 -8.44 14.14 16.00
C GLY A 259 -7.75 15.01 14.96
N LYS A 260 -6.56 15.52 15.25
CA LYS A 260 -5.68 16.22 14.32
C LYS A 260 -4.92 15.21 13.48
N LEU A 261 -5.50 14.79 12.35
CA LEU A 261 -4.98 13.70 11.53
C LEU A 261 -4.26 14.18 10.26
N GLY A 262 -3.90 15.46 10.19
CA GLY A 262 -3.30 16.08 9.03
C GLY A 262 -4.32 16.56 8.01
N ARG A 263 -3.97 16.58 6.73
CA ARG A 263 -4.80 17.13 5.64
C ARG A 263 -6.22 16.58 5.61
N LYS A 264 -6.41 15.32 5.92
CA LYS A 264 -7.73 14.66 5.85
C LYS A 264 -8.73 15.14 6.90
N SER A 265 -8.25 15.71 8.01
CA SER A 265 -9.07 16.28 9.08
C SER A 265 -9.06 17.82 9.08
N GLY A 266 -8.33 18.47 8.16
CA GLY A 266 -8.17 19.92 8.10
C GLY A 266 -7.12 20.46 9.08
N ALA A 267 -6.57 19.63 9.97
CA ALA A 267 -5.57 20.03 10.96
C ALA A 267 -4.58 18.93 11.27
N GLY A 268 -3.31 19.30 11.43
CA GLY A 268 -2.20 18.47 11.82
C GLY A 268 -1.08 19.34 12.37
N PHE A 269 0.16 19.16 11.93
CA PHE A 269 1.25 20.10 12.17
C PHE A 269 1.01 21.45 11.50
N TYR A 270 0.13 21.46 10.51
CA TYR A 270 -0.38 22.65 9.81
C TYR A 270 -1.90 22.65 9.82
N GLU A 271 -2.47 23.84 9.57
CA GLU A 271 -3.89 24.02 9.31
C GLU A 271 -4.15 23.96 7.79
N TYR A 272 -5.25 23.34 7.39
CA TYR A 272 -5.65 23.15 5.99
C TYR A 272 -7.08 23.61 5.77
N ASP A 273 -7.32 24.32 4.68
CA ASP A 273 -8.66 24.79 4.23
C ASP A 273 -9.48 23.65 3.59
#